data_ec704a37a7ca92f6a80c949ce47eeca7
#
_entry.id   ec704a37a7ca92f6a80c949ce47eeca7
#
_cell.length_a   1.000
_cell.length_b   1.000
_cell.length_c   1.000
_cell.angle_alpha   90.00
_cell.angle_beta   90.00
_cell.angle_gamma   90.00
#
_symmetry.space_group_name_H-M   'P 1'
#
loop_
_entity.id
_entity.type
_entity.pdbx_description
1 polymer ?
#
loop_
_entity_poly.entity_id
_entity_poly.type
_entity_poly.pdbx_seq_one_letter_code
_entity_poly.pdbx_strand_id
1 'polypeptide(L)'
;MYHKILVPLDGSKRAERILPHVEELARRYKAKVIFLQVVEYKTVPTTEGAFINLTEQEFDQAKKQAETHLEGIQGEFREKNIESKIYVTHGPVVGGIINMAAQEGVDLIALASHGRGGISRVFYGSVAAGLLHRVDRPLLMIRSRKTE
;
A
#
# COMPACT_ATOMS: atom_id res chain seq x y z
N MET A 1 -17.19 -4.91 13.42
CA MET A 1 -17.47 -4.21 12.17
C MET A 1 -16.43 -4.47 11.10
N TYR A 2 -15.17 -4.19 11.39
CA TYR A 2 -14.11 -4.48 10.44
C TYR A 2 -13.44 -5.79 10.82
N HIS A 3 -13.42 -6.74 9.89
CA HIS A 3 -12.82 -8.06 10.12
C HIS A 3 -11.49 -8.22 9.40
N LYS A 4 -11.33 -7.59 8.25
CA LYS A 4 -10.10 -7.63 7.46
C LYS A 4 -9.80 -6.25 6.90
N ILE A 5 -8.62 -5.76 7.18
CA ILE A 5 -8.18 -4.43 6.74
C ILE A 5 -7.01 -4.59 5.78
N LEU A 6 -7.16 -4.06 4.57
CA LEU A 6 -6.08 -4.06 3.58
C LEU A 6 -5.30 -2.76 3.68
N VAL A 7 -3.98 -2.88 3.80
CA VAL A 7 -3.08 -1.74 3.96
C VAL A 7 -2.04 -1.76 2.85
N PRO A 8 -2.25 -0.96 1.79
CA PRO A 8 -1.24 -0.81 0.76
C PRO A 8 -0.07 0.04 1.27
N LEU A 9 1.14 -0.43 1.03
CA LEU A 9 2.37 0.27 1.39
C LEU A 9 3.29 0.29 0.17
N ASP A 10 4.20 1.25 0.13
CA ASP A 10 5.13 1.40 -0.99
C ASP A 10 6.60 1.44 -0.55
N GLY A 11 6.86 1.09 0.71
CA GLY A 11 8.21 1.13 1.25
C GLY A 11 8.60 2.48 1.84
N SER A 12 7.80 3.52 1.65
CA SER A 12 8.11 4.83 2.18
C SER A 12 7.61 5.00 3.61
N LYS A 13 8.30 5.84 4.36
CA LYS A 13 7.87 6.18 5.71
C LYS A 13 6.57 6.95 5.73
N ARG A 14 6.32 7.69 4.66
CA ARG A 14 5.08 8.43 4.53
C ARG A 14 3.87 7.48 4.48
N ALA A 15 3.97 6.41 3.71
CA ALA A 15 2.90 5.42 3.63
C ALA A 15 2.65 4.76 4.98
N GLU A 16 3.68 4.58 5.78
CA GLU A 16 3.58 3.94 7.08
C GLU A 16 2.86 4.78 8.13
N ARG A 17 2.55 6.01 7.84
CA ARG A 17 1.77 6.85 8.75
C ARG A 17 0.35 6.34 8.96
N ILE A 18 -0.10 5.46 8.09
CA ILE A 18 -1.38 4.79 8.28
C ILE A 18 -1.36 3.78 9.42
N LEU A 19 -0.17 3.24 9.75
CA LEU A 19 -0.06 2.11 10.68
C LEU A 19 -0.64 2.35 12.07
N PRO A 20 -0.44 3.51 12.72
CA PRO A 20 -1.07 3.73 14.04
C PRO A 20 -2.59 3.67 13.98
N HIS A 21 -3.18 4.13 12.88
CA HIS A 21 -4.64 4.08 12.71
C HIS A 21 -5.11 2.65 12.52
N VAL A 22 -4.39 1.88 11.72
CA VAL A 22 -4.71 0.47 11.48
C VAL A 22 -4.58 -0.33 12.76
N GLU A 23 -3.52 -0.09 13.51
CA GLU A 23 -3.28 -0.77 14.78
C GLU A 23 -4.45 -0.56 15.76
N GLU A 24 -4.90 0.68 15.87
CA GLU A 24 -6.02 1.01 16.76
C GLU A 24 -7.30 0.30 16.32
N LEU A 25 -7.60 0.33 15.02
CA LEU A 25 -8.77 -0.32 14.49
C LEU A 25 -8.71 -1.84 14.63
N ALA A 26 -7.53 -2.42 14.33
CA ALA A 26 -7.37 -3.86 14.42
C ALA A 26 -7.55 -4.36 15.86
N ARG A 27 -7.07 -3.60 16.82
CA ARG A 27 -7.24 -3.98 18.22
C ARG A 27 -8.68 -3.86 18.67
N ARG A 28 -9.37 -2.78 18.28
CA ARG A 28 -10.77 -2.58 18.68
C ARG A 28 -11.71 -3.61 18.11
N TYR A 29 -11.52 -3.97 16.85
CA TYR A 29 -12.42 -4.89 16.16
C TYR A 29 -11.89 -6.31 16.07
N LYS A 30 -10.70 -6.55 16.60
CA LYS A 30 -10.01 -7.84 16.47
C LYS A 30 -9.90 -8.24 15.00
N ALA A 31 -9.54 -7.27 14.17
CA ALA A 31 -9.45 -7.46 12.73
C ALA A 31 -8.09 -8.04 12.34
N LYS A 32 -8.08 -8.81 11.26
CA LYS A 32 -6.85 -9.25 10.61
C LYS A 32 -6.40 -8.16 9.65
N VAL A 33 -5.10 -7.96 9.58
CA VAL A 33 -4.51 -6.94 8.70
C VAL A 33 -3.79 -7.62 7.55
N ILE A 34 -3.97 -7.08 6.35
CA ILE A 34 -3.30 -7.57 5.16
C ILE A 34 -2.44 -6.44 4.61
N PHE A 35 -1.13 -6.62 4.67
CA PHE A 35 -0.18 -5.66 4.11
C PHE A 35 0.15 -6.05 2.69
N LEU A 36 0.06 -5.09 1.79
CA LEU A 36 0.30 -5.31 0.37
C LEU A 36 1.28 -4.28 -0.16
N GLN A 37 2.28 -4.74 -0.89
CA GLN A 37 3.11 -3.86 -1.69
C GLN A 37 3.04 -4.31 -3.13
N VAL A 38 2.70 -3.39 -4.03
CA VAL A 38 2.65 -3.65 -5.47
C VAL A 38 3.90 -3.07 -6.09
N VAL A 39 4.73 -3.94 -6.68
CA VAL A 39 5.93 -3.51 -7.38
C VAL A 39 5.55 -3.14 -8.80
N GLU A 40 5.77 -1.88 -9.16
CA GLU A 40 5.44 -1.41 -10.49
C GLU A 40 6.56 -1.75 -11.48
N TYR A 41 6.17 -2.03 -12.72
CA TYR A 41 7.12 -2.11 -13.82
C TYR A 41 7.55 -0.69 -14.17
N LYS A 42 8.85 -0.43 -14.05
CA LYS A 42 9.39 0.84 -14.51
C LYS A 42 9.86 0.69 -15.94
N THR A 43 9.28 1.47 -16.82
CA THR A 43 9.77 1.57 -18.20
C THR A 43 10.65 2.81 -18.28
N VAL A 44 11.85 2.63 -18.85
CA VAL A 44 12.79 3.72 -19.04
C VAL A 44 12.85 4.02 -20.52
N PRO A 45 12.58 5.27 -20.96
CA PRO A 45 12.69 5.63 -22.38
C PRO A 45 14.14 5.53 -22.83
N THR A 46 14.35 4.92 -24.00
CA THR A 46 15.68 4.85 -24.61
C THR A 46 15.81 5.95 -25.65
N THR A 47 17.04 6.17 -26.12
CA THR A 47 17.34 7.15 -27.15
C THR A 47 16.68 6.80 -28.50
N GLU A 48 16.25 5.58 -28.67
CA GLU A 48 15.58 5.14 -29.91
C GLU A 48 14.07 5.18 -29.81
N GLY A 49 13.52 5.78 -28.73
CA GLY A 49 12.08 5.84 -28.53
C GLY A 49 11.44 4.58 -27.98
N ALA A 50 12.23 3.54 -27.72
CA ALA A 50 11.74 2.32 -27.09
C ALA A 50 11.76 2.47 -25.58
N PHE A 51 11.08 1.55 -24.89
CA PHE A 51 11.09 1.51 -23.42
C PHE A 51 11.74 0.23 -22.95
N ILE A 52 12.60 0.36 -21.94
CA ILE A 52 13.25 -0.80 -21.33
C ILE A 52 12.53 -1.07 -20.01
N ASN A 53 12.01 -2.28 -19.88
CA ASN A 53 11.44 -2.74 -18.61
C ASN A 53 12.57 -3.11 -17.66
N LEU A 54 12.26 -3.15 -16.35
CA LEU A 54 13.17 -3.67 -15.36
C LEU A 54 13.61 -5.07 -15.78
N THR A 55 14.89 -5.38 -15.60
CA THR A 55 15.36 -6.75 -15.81
C THR A 55 14.68 -7.65 -14.78
N GLU A 56 14.60 -8.93 -15.11
CA GLU A 56 14.05 -9.93 -14.21
C GLU A 56 14.80 -9.92 -12.86
N GLN A 57 16.11 -9.73 -12.92
CA GLN A 57 16.94 -9.69 -11.72
C GLN A 57 16.63 -8.47 -10.85
N GLU A 58 16.44 -7.31 -11.46
CA GLU A 58 16.08 -6.10 -10.74
C GLU A 58 14.70 -6.24 -10.10
N PHE A 59 13.79 -6.89 -10.80
CA PHE A 59 12.45 -7.15 -10.31
C PHE A 59 12.48 -8.08 -9.10
N ASP A 60 13.24 -9.17 -9.17
CA ASP A 60 13.38 -10.11 -8.05
C ASP A 60 13.98 -9.43 -6.84
N GLN A 61 14.93 -8.52 -7.05
CA GLN A 61 15.55 -7.78 -5.96
C GLN A 61 14.54 -6.84 -5.29
N ALA A 62 13.74 -6.13 -6.10
CA ALA A 62 12.71 -5.24 -5.58
C ALA A 62 11.66 -6.02 -4.78
N LYS A 63 11.30 -7.20 -5.26
CA LYS A 63 10.36 -8.08 -4.58
C LYS A 63 10.89 -8.51 -3.21
N LYS A 64 12.15 -8.92 -3.16
CA LYS A 64 12.78 -9.33 -1.90
C LYS A 64 12.85 -8.19 -0.90
N GLN A 65 13.18 -6.99 -1.35
CA GLN A 65 13.21 -5.82 -0.48
C GLN A 65 11.83 -5.53 0.09
N ALA A 66 10.79 -5.64 -0.75
CA ALA A 66 9.43 -5.42 -0.32
C ALA A 66 9.00 -6.47 0.70
N GLU A 67 9.31 -7.74 0.45
CA GLU A 67 8.99 -8.81 1.38
C GLU A 67 9.66 -8.60 2.74
N THR A 68 10.94 -8.26 2.75
CA THR A 68 11.70 -8.02 3.98
C THR A 68 11.08 -6.86 4.76
N HIS A 69 10.72 -5.80 4.05
CA HIS A 69 10.11 -4.63 4.67
C HIS A 69 8.76 -4.98 5.32
N LEU A 70 7.92 -5.69 4.59
CA LEU A 70 6.60 -6.08 5.12
C LEU A 70 6.71 -7.09 6.26
N GLU A 71 7.69 -7.99 6.20
CA GLU A 71 7.94 -8.94 7.29
C GLU A 71 8.28 -8.22 8.59
N GLY A 72 9.05 -7.14 8.51
CA GLY A 72 9.36 -6.31 9.67
C GLY A 72 8.11 -5.72 10.30
N ILE A 73 7.23 -5.17 9.46
CA ILE A 73 5.96 -4.61 9.93
C ILE A 73 5.06 -5.69 10.50
N GLN A 74 5.00 -6.83 9.84
CA GLN A 74 4.23 -7.98 10.33
C GLN A 74 4.69 -8.40 11.71
N GLY A 75 6.02 -8.44 11.94
CA GLY A 75 6.59 -8.77 13.23
C GLY A 75 6.18 -7.79 14.33
N GLU A 76 6.18 -6.50 14.01
CA GLU A 76 5.75 -5.47 14.96
C GLU A 76 4.28 -5.66 15.35
N PHE A 77 3.43 -5.96 14.38
CA PHE A 77 2.01 -6.19 14.64
C PHE A 77 1.79 -7.49 15.43
N ARG A 78 2.59 -8.51 15.15
CA ARG A 78 2.51 -9.76 15.91
C ARG A 78 2.82 -9.54 17.39
N GLU A 79 3.80 -8.70 17.69
CA GLU A 79 4.14 -8.37 19.07
C GLU A 79 2.97 -7.68 19.81
N LYS A 80 2.08 -7.06 19.04
CA LYS A 80 0.90 -6.39 19.59
C LYS A 80 -0.33 -7.28 19.52
N ASN A 81 -0.14 -8.57 19.24
CA ASN A 81 -1.20 -9.58 19.14
C ASN A 81 -2.20 -9.29 18.02
N ILE A 82 -1.72 -8.69 16.95
CA ILE A 82 -2.53 -8.45 15.75
C ILE A 82 -2.07 -9.42 14.67
N GLU A 83 -3.01 -10.25 14.21
CA GLU A 83 -2.74 -11.20 13.14
C GLU A 83 -2.66 -10.47 11.80
N SER A 84 -1.65 -10.80 11.00
CA SER A 84 -1.50 -10.16 9.70
C SER A 84 -0.94 -11.12 8.66
N LYS A 85 -1.19 -10.79 7.40
CA LYS A 85 -0.61 -11.45 6.23
C LYS A 85 0.13 -10.41 5.41
N ILE A 86 1.11 -10.85 4.64
CA ILE A 86 1.83 -9.97 3.75
C ILE A 86 1.76 -10.52 2.32
N TYR A 87 1.63 -9.62 1.36
CA TYR A 87 1.65 -9.95 -0.06
C TYR A 87 2.49 -8.94 -0.81
N VAL A 88 3.29 -9.43 -1.73
CA VAL A 88 3.99 -8.58 -2.70
C VAL A 88 3.54 -9.04 -4.07
N THR A 89 2.96 -8.15 -4.84
CA THR A 89 2.49 -8.42 -6.18
C THR A 89 3.16 -7.45 -7.16
N HIS A 90 2.94 -7.64 -8.43
CA HIS A 90 3.50 -6.74 -9.44
C HIS A 90 2.40 -6.31 -10.41
N GLY A 91 2.62 -5.18 -11.05
CA GLY A 91 1.69 -4.62 -12.00
C GLY A 91 1.22 -3.22 -11.64
N PRO A 92 0.06 -2.79 -12.20
CA PRO A 92 -0.50 -1.49 -11.82
C PRO A 92 -0.94 -1.48 -10.35
N VAL A 93 -0.60 -0.41 -9.65
CA VAL A 93 -0.83 -0.35 -8.19
C VAL A 93 -2.31 -0.38 -7.85
N VAL A 94 -3.10 0.49 -8.47
CA VAL A 94 -4.54 0.58 -8.16
C VAL A 94 -5.25 -0.74 -8.45
N GLY A 95 -4.99 -1.33 -9.62
CA GLY A 95 -5.54 -2.63 -9.98
C GLY A 95 -5.15 -3.72 -9.00
N GLY A 96 -3.90 -3.73 -8.57
CA GLY A 96 -3.40 -4.69 -7.60
C GLY A 96 -4.10 -4.58 -6.26
N ILE A 97 -4.34 -3.37 -5.81
CA ILE A 97 -5.04 -3.13 -4.55
C ILE A 97 -6.49 -3.62 -4.64
N ILE A 98 -7.17 -3.26 -5.73
CA ILE A 98 -8.56 -3.66 -5.93
C ILE A 98 -8.69 -5.18 -6.02
N ASN A 99 -7.80 -5.82 -6.77
CA ASN A 99 -7.80 -7.27 -6.90
C ASN A 99 -7.56 -7.97 -5.57
N MET A 100 -6.61 -7.47 -4.80
CA MET A 100 -6.32 -8.05 -3.48
C MET A 100 -7.49 -7.87 -2.53
N ALA A 101 -8.15 -6.72 -2.56
CA ALA A 101 -9.31 -6.46 -1.72
C ALA A 101 -10.44 -7.45 -2.02
N ALA A 102 -10.66 -7.75 -3.29
CA ALA A 102 -11.67 -8.73 -3.69
C ALA A 102 -11.25 -10.15 -3.32
N GLN A 103 -10.00 -10.51 -3.60
CA GLN A 103 -9.47 -11.85 -3.34
C GLN A 103 -9.53 -12.20 -1.85
N GLU A 104 -9.17 -11.28 -1.00
CA GLU A 104 -9.14 -11.50 0.44
C GLU A 104 -10.45 -11.17 1.14
N GLY A 105 -11.39 -10.57 0.43
CA GLY A 105 -12.68 -10.20 1.02
C GLY A 105 -12.53 -9.16 2.12
N VAL A 106 -11.72 -8.14 1.89
CA VAL A 106 -11.50 -7.12 2.92
C VAL A 106 -12.70 -6.20 3.04
N ASP A 107 -12.93 -5.68 4.22
CA ASP A 107 -14.05 -4.77 4.47
C ASP A 107 -13.60 -3.34 4.75
N LEU A 108 -12.30 -3.08 4.71
CA LEU A 108 -11.76 -1.73 4.81
C LEU A 108 -10.41 -1.68 4.10
N ILE A 109 -10.19 -0.62 3.32
CA ILE A 109 -8.89 -0.32 2.75
C ILE A 109 -8.37 0.93 3.45
N ALA A 110 -7.17 0.88 4.01
CA ALA A 110 -6.61 1.99 4.77
C ALA A 110 -5.24 2.37 4.20
N LEU A 111 -5.08 3.64 3.85
CA LEU A 111 -3.82 4.11 3.30
C LEU A 111 -3.57 5.58 3.64
N ALA A 112 -2.30 5.97 3.50
CA ALA A 112 -1.90 7.36 3.63
C ALA A 112 -1.71 7.95 2.23
N SER A 113 -2.32 9.09 1.98
CA SER A 113 -2.17 9.79 0.72
C SER A 113 -1.00 10.76 0.77
N HIS A 114 -0.58 11.21 -0.41
CA HIS A 114 0.44 12.25 -0.50
C HIS A 114 -0.10 13.57 0.05
N GLY A 115 0.49 14.02 1.15
CA GLY A 115 0.11 15.28 1.76
C GLY A 115 1.03 16.42 1.38
N ARG A 116 1.64 16.39 0.21
CA ARG A 116 2.54 17.45 -0.20
C ARG A 116 1.79 18.73 -0.41
N GLY A 117 2.09 19.72 0.42
CA GLY A 117 1.63 21.06 0.20
C GLY A 117 2.34 21.67 -1.00
N GLY A 118 1.85 22.78 -1.46
CA GLY A 118 2.46 23.57 -2.52
C GLY A 118 1.88 23.31 -3.88
N ILE A 119 2.30 22.27 -4.55
CA ILE A 119 1.93 22.12 -5.96
C ILE A 119 0.53 21.57 -6.16
N SER A 120 -0.01 20.85 -5.17
CA SER A 120 -1.29 20.21 -5.40
C SER A 120 -2.10 20.13 -4.12
N ARG A 121 -2.77 21.21 -3.85
CA ARG A 121 -3.68 21.30 -2.71
C ARG A 121 -4.83 20.29 -2.78
N VAL A 122 -5.12 19.83 -3.99
CA VAL A 122 -6.24 18.96 -4.27
C VAL A 122 -5.82 17.53 -4.59
N PHE A 123 -4.54 17.25 -4.67
CA PHE A 123 -4.07 15.92 -5.05
C PHE A 123 -3.90 15.02 -3.85
N TYR A 124 -4.53 13.89 -3.94
CA TYR A 124 -4.37 12.81 -2.97
C TYR A 124 -3.31 11.80 -3.41
N GLY A 125 -2.59 12.11 -4.50
CA GLY A 125 -1.71 11.15 -5.15
C GLY A 125 -2.49 10.31 -6.15
N SER A 126 -1.77 9.76 -7.14
CA SER A 126 -2.40 9.00 -8.22
C SER A 126 -3.08 7.73 -7.72
N VAL A 127 -2.49 7.06 -6.74
CA VAL A 127 -3.05 5.83 -6.18
C VAL A 127 -4.35 6.14 -5.43
N ALA A 128 -4.32 7.14 -4.55
CA ALA A 128 -5.50 7.51 -3.79
C ALA A 128 -6.64 7.97 -4.70
N ALA A 129 -6.34 8.78 -5.71
CA ALA A 129 -7.34 9.22 -6.68
C ALA A 129 -7.94 8.04 -7.44
N GLY A 130 -7.09 7.12 -7.89
CA GLY A 130 -7.57 5.93 -8.59
C GLY A 130 -8.46 5.05 -7.73
N LEU A 131 -8.12 4.90 -6.46
CA LEU A 131 -8.94 4.13 -5.54
C LEU A 131 -10.28 4.79 -5.29
N LEU A 132 -10.30 6.11 -5.09
CA LEU A 132 -11.54 6.84 -4.87
C LEU A 132 -12.56 6.63 -5.99
N HIS A 133 -12.09 6.45 -7.21
CA HIS A 133 -12.98 6.26 -8.36
C HIS A 133 -13.43 4.81 -8.56
N ARG A 134 -12.72 3.85 -8.00
CA ARG A 134 -12.91 2.45 -8.36
C ARG A 134 -13.27 1.51 -7.23
N VAL A 135 -13.03 1.89 -5.95
CA VAL A 135 -13.31 0.97 -4.85
C VAL A 135 -14.79 0.94 -4.52
N ASP A 136 -15.24 -0.24 -4.13
CA ASP A 136 -16.60 -0.49 -3.69
C ASP A 136 -16.67 -0.81 -2.18
N ARG A 137 -15.61 -0.49 -1.45
CA ARG A 137 -15.49 -0.79 -0.03
C ARG A 137 -15.15 0.46 0.76
N PRO A 138 -15.42 0.48 2.07
CA PRO A 138 -14.98 1.59 2.91
C PRO A 138 -13.49 1.86 2.75
N LEU A 139 -13.15 3.13 2.67
CA LEU A 139 -11.79 3.60 2.46
C LEU A 139 -11.42 4.59 3.55
N LEU A 140 -10.41 4.26 4.33
CA LEU A 140 -9.83 5.19 5.29
C LEU A 140 -8.58 5.79 4.68
N MET A 141 -8.59 7.09 4.50
CA MET A 141 -7.47 7.78 3.92
C MET A 141 -7.00 8.89 4.85
N ILE A 142 -5.74 8.82 5.26
CA ILE A 142 -5.16 9.91 6.02
C ILE A 142 -4.24 10.70 5.11
N ARG A 143 -4.17 12.01 5.35
CA ARG A 143 -3.21 12.83 4.64
C ARG A 143 -1.90 12.81 5.38
N SER A 144 -0.89 12.32 4.72
CA SER A 144 0.45 12.33 5.25
C SER A 144 1.05 13.69 5.00
N ARG A 145 1.07 14.53 6.02
CA ARG A 145 1.69 15.84 5.93
C ARG A 145 3.17 15.73 6.19
N LYS A 146 3.93 16.60 5.55
CA LYS A 146 5.33 16.71 5.86
C LYS A 146 5.45 17.13 7.31
N THR A 147 6.11 16.33 8.12
CA THR A 147 6.35 16.69 9.51
C THR A 147 7.35 17.83 9.56
N GLU A 148 6.99 18.81 10.30
CA GLU A 148 7.91 19.91 10.61
C GLU A 148 9.00 19.45 11.57
#